data_544d05d6015705d1d5710aa8f9efefcb
#
_entry.id   544d05d6015705d1d5710aa8f9efefcb
#
_cell.length_a   1.000
_cell.length_b   1.000
_cell.length_c   1.000
_cell.angle_alpha   90.00
_cell.angle_beta   90.00
_cell.angle_gamma   90.00
#
_symmetry.space_group_name_H-M   'P 1'
#
loop_
_entity.id
_entity.type
_entity.pdbx_description
1 polymer ?
#
loop_
_entity_poly.entity_id
_entity_poly.type
_entity_poly.pdbx_seq_one_letter_code
_entity_poly.pdbx_strand_id
1 'polypeptide(L)'
;MNKIFTPLLAVACMLSAFPVSAEVKIGFVNSQRVLNDAPQAARAKKKIEKEFEKRDQDLQKLAKQLQTLQESVEKNSLTMPESEKRSKEREFGELNRDFQRKQREFKEDLNLRQNEEMAAIYERVNKAIKGIAEAEKYDLILQEAVYANPRLDLTDKIIKALGDGSK
;
A
#
# COMPACT_ATOMS: atom_id res chain seq x y z
N MET A 1 73.06 23.19 -58.60
CA MET A 1 71.85 23.99 -58.32
C MET A 1 70.65 23.05 -58.34
N ASN A 2 70.38 22.40 -57.23
CA ASN A 2 69.24 21.45 -57.13
C ASN A 2 68.23 21.96 -56.07
N LYS A 3 67.07 22.35 -56.56
CA LYS A 3 65.94 22.74 -55.69
C LYS A 3 65.16 21.47 -55.30
N ILE A 4 65.23 21.09 -54.02
CA ILE A 4 64.47 20.01 -53.44
C ILE A 4 63.13 20.57 -53.02
N PHE A 5 62.06 20.16 -53.75
CA PHE A 5 60.66 20.42 -53.37
C PHE A 5 60.18 19.38 -52.40
N THR A 6 59.91 19.79 -51.19
CA THR A 6 59.30 18.91 -50.14
C THR A 6 57.76 19.08 -50.19
N PRO A 7 56.93 18.06 -50.46
CA PRO A 7 55.49 18.18 -50.33
C PRO A 7 55.10 18.04 -48.89
N LEU A 8 54.47 19.07 -48.33
CA LEU A 8 53.84 19.12 -47.04
C LEU A 8 52.57 18.25 -47.07
N LEU A 9 52.63 17.04 -46.46
CA LEU A 9 51.52 16.14 -46.35
C LEU A 9 50.60 16.62 -45.22
N ALA A 10 49.53 17.33 -45.57
CA ALA A 10 48.48 17.75 -44.63
C ALA A 10 47.57 16.53 -44.33
N VAL A 11 47.82 15.86 -43.21
CA VAL A 11 46.91 14.85 -42.66
C VAL A 11 45.71 15.56 -42.04
N ALA A 12 44.63 15.65 -42.83
CA ALA A 12 43.32 16.10 -42.34
C ALA A 12 42.71 14.97 -41.47
N CYS A 13 42.88 15.06 -40.16
CA CYS A 13 42.08 14.27 -39.20
C CYS A 13 40.61 14.70 -39.27
N MET A 14 39.82 14.05 -40.13
CA MET A 14 38.37 14.11 -40.02
C MET A 14 37.93 13.40 -38.74
N LEU A 15 37.76 14.16 -37.66
CA LEU A 15 37.00 13.75 -36.52
C LEU A 15 35.54 13.59 -36.99
N SER A 16 35.15 12.36 -37.35
CA SER A 16 33.77 11.99 -37.53
C SER A 16 33.10 12.00 -36.15
N ALA A 17 32.46 13.14 -35.82
CA ALA A 17 31.57 13.24 -34.67
C ALA A 17 30.34 12.36 -34.98
N PHE A 18 30.36 11.12 -34.52
CA PHE A 18 29.14 10.29 -34.49
C PHE A 18 28.18 10.97 -33.53
N PRO A 19 26.93 11.27 -33.96
CA PRO A 19 25.94 11.74 -33.03
C PRO A 19 25.68 10.60 -32.02
N VAL A 20 26.14 10.78 -30.81
CA VAL A 20 25.72 9.92 -29.67
C VAL A 20 24.27 10.27 -29.42
N SER A 21 23.38 9.57 -30.10
CA SER A 21 21.96 9.59 -29.74
C SER A 21 21.86 8.87 -28.40
N ALA A 22 21.81 9.64 -27.34
CA ALA A 22 21.49 9.07 -26.01
C ALA A 22 20.05 8.55 -26.09
N GLU A 23 19.89 7.23 -26.23
CA GLU A 23 18.57 6.58 -26.17
C GLU A 23 18.01 6.76 -24.77
N VAL A 24 16.91 7.51 -24.63
CA VAL A 24 16.24 7.72 -23.35
C VAL A 24 15.68 6.40 -22.86
N LYS A 25 16.16 5.92 -21.70
CA LYS A 25 15.73 4.68 -21.10
C LYS A 25 14.51 4.92 -20.22
N ILE A 26 13.35 4.48 -20.70
CA ILE A 26 12.07 4.62 -20.00
C ILE A 26 11.66 3.25 -19.41
N GLY A 27 11.15 3.27 -18.17
CA GLY A 27 10.49 2.15 -17.53
C GLY A 27 9.03 2.45 -17.20
N PHE A 28 8.26 1.39 -16.97
CA PHE A 28 6.88 1.45 -16.50
C PHE A 28 6.70 0.56 -15.29
N VAL A 29 5.93 1.00 -14.31
CA VAL A 29 5.57 0.22 -13.11
C VAL A 29 4.08 0.35 -12.85
N ASN A 30 3.38 -0.76 -12.79
CA ASN A 30 2.00 -0.81 -12.33
C ASN A 30 1.98 -0.75 -10.80
N SER A 31 1.84 0.44 -10.24
CA SER A 31 1.85 0.67 -8.79
C SER A 31 0.73 -0.08 -8.07
N GLN A 32 -0.45 -0.20 -8.67
CA GLN A 32 -1.57 -0.92 -8.08
C GLN A 32 -1.26 -2.43 -7.93
N ARG A 33 -0.65 -3.01 -8.96
CA ARG A 33 -0.23 -4.42 -8.92
C ARG A 33 0.89 -4.62 -7.90
N VAL A 34 1.87 -3.71 -7.84
CA VAL A 34 2.92 -3.76 -6.82
C VAL A 34 2.33 -3.74 -5.41
N LEU A 35 1.38 -2.84 -5.13
CA LEU A 35 0.74 -2.73 -3.81
C LEU A 35 -0.06 -3.99 -3.44
N ASN A 36 -0.72 -4.62 -4.40
CA ASN A 36 -1.52 -5.83 -4.16
C ASN A 36 -0.65 -7.07 -3.95
N ASP A 37 0.42 -7.21 -4.74
CA ASP A 37 1.22 -8.43 -4.83
C ASP A 37 2.49 -8.38 -3.97
N ALA A 38 2.84 -7.20 -3.43
CA ALA A 38 4.01 -7.05 -2.57
C ALA A 38 3.86 -7.90 -1.29
N PRO A 39 4.87 -8.68 -0.90
CA PRO A 39 4.84 -9.47 0.34
C PRO A 39 4.56 -8.64 1.59
N GLN A 40 4.89 -7.36 1.57
CA GLN A 40 4.63 -6.41 2.64
C GLN A 40 3.13 -6.17 2.85
N ALA A 41 2.32 -6.14 1.78
CA ALA A 41 0.87 -5.97 1.88
C ALA A 41 0.24 -7.14 2.65
N ALA A 42 0.63 -8.37 2.32
CA ALA A 42 0.15 -9.56 3.04
C ALA A 42 0.57 -9.56 4.53
N ARG A 43 1.80 -9.10 4.82
CA ARG A 43 2.29 -8.98 6.21
C ARG A 43 1.55 -7.89 6.98
N ALA A 44 1.33 -6.73 6.37
CA ALA A 44 0.57 -5.63 6.96
C ALA A 44 -0.86 -6.05 7.29
N LYS A 45 -1.53 -6.75 6.36
CA LYS A 45 -2.86 -7.29 6.59
C LYS A 45 -2.90 -8.22 7.81
N LYS A 46 -2.01 -9.22 7.87
CA LYS A 46 -1.92 -10.13 9.02
C LYS A 46 -1.62 -9.43 10.34
N LYS A 47 -0.77 -8.39 10.30
CA LYS A 47 -0.45 -7.59 11.47
C LYS A 47 -1.67 -6.85 12.01
N ILE A 48 -2.42 -6.19 11.12
CA ILE A 48 -3.65 -5.48 11.47
C ILE A 48 -4.70 -6.47 11.99
N GLU A 49 -4.92 -7.59 11.32
CA GLU A 49 -5.86 -8.63 11.76
C GLU A 49 -5.55 -9.08 13.20
N LYS A 50 -4.29 -9.39 13.49
CA LYS A 50 -3.85 -9.81 14.83
C LYS A 50 -4.00 -8.69 15.88
N GLU A 51 -3.69 -7.46 15.52
CA GLU A 51 -3.76 -6.29 16.40
C GLU A 51 -5.22 -5.98 16.80
N PHE A 52 -6.15 -6.14 15.87
CA PHE A 52 -7.56 -5.81 16.06
C PHE A 52 -8.44 -7.00 16.48
N GLU A 53 -7.95 -8.23 16.44
CA GLU A 53 -8.69 -9.47 16.71
C GLU A 53 -9.43 -9.43 18.05
N LYS A 54 -8.75 -9.02 19.12
CA LYS A 54 -9.36 -8.97 20.46
C LYS A 54 -10.50 -7.94 20.53
N ARG A 55 -10.31 -6.78 19.93
CA ARG A 55 -11.33 -5.72 19.90
C ARG A 55 -12.53 -6.12 19.06
N ASP A 56 -12.33 -6.83 17.96
CA ASP A 56 -13.40 -7.40 17.14
C ASP A 56 -14.22 -8.42 17.94
N GLN A 57 -13.54 -9.35 18.63
CA GLN A 57 -14.21 -10.32 19.51
C GLN A 57 -15.00 -9.65 20.64
N ASP A 58 -14.48 -8.59 21.24
CA ASP A 58 -15.17 -7.86 22.30
C ASP A 58 -16.41 -7.12 21.76
N LEU A 59 -16.33 -6.55 20.55
CA LEU A 59 -17.50 -5.98 19.87
C LEU A 59 -18.56 -7.02 19.54
N GLN A 60 -18.16 -8.20 19.07
CA GLN A 60 -19.09 -9.32 18.82
C GLN A 60 -19.79 -9.78 20.10
N LYS A 61 -19.08 -9.85 21.24
CA LYS A 61 -19.67 -10.17 22.55
C LYS A 61 -20.69 -9.14 22.98
N LEU A 62 -20.37 -7.85 22.85
CA LEU A 62 -21.29 -6.76 23.18
C LEU A 62 -22.54 -6.79 22.29
N ALA A 63 -22.39 -7.03 21.00
CA ALA A 63 -23.51 -7.17 20.07
C ALA A 63 -24.43 -8.32 20.49
N LYS A 64 -23.86 -9.48 20.87
CA LYS A 64 -24.62 -10.62 21.36
C LYS A 64 -25.34 -10.35 22.68
N GLN A 65 -24.70 -9.62 23.61
CA GLN A 65 -25.32 -9.19 24.85
C GLN A 65 -26.51 -8.29 24.62
N LEU A 66 -26.38 -7.30 23.73
CA LEU A 66 -27.48 -6.41 23.33
C LEU A 66 -28.65 -7.20 22.74
N GLN A 67 -28.38 -8.15 21.84
CA GLN A 67 -29.41 -8.99 21.26
C GLN A 67 -30.13 -9.82 22.36
N THR A 68 -29.36 -10.45 23.23
CA THR A 68 -29.94 -11.28 24.31
C THR A 68 -30.81 -10.46 25.28
N LEU A 69 -30.35 -9.26 25.60
CA LEU A 69 -31.09 -8.33 26.47
C LEU A 69 -32.38 -7.87 25.82
N GLN A 70 -32.33 -7.52 24.54
CA GLN A 70 -33.52 -7.16 23.77
C GLN A 70 -34.54 -8.30 23.71
N GLU A 71 -34.07 -9.50 23.35
CA GLU A 71 -34.96 -10.70 23.32
C GLU A 71 -35.58 -10.98 24.68
N SER A 72 -34.82 -10.80 25.78
CA SER A 72 -35.33 -10.99 27.15
C SER A 72 -36.45 -10.01 27.50
N VAL A 73 -36.30 -8.74 27.10
CA VAL A 73 -37.35 -7.71 27.31
C VAL A 73 -38.59 -8.02 26.47
N GLU A 74 -38.41 -8.38 25.20
CA GLU A 74 -39.52 -8.69 24.29
C GLU A 74 -40.33 -9.92 24.75
N LYS A 75 -39.64 -11.03 25.05
CA LYS A 75 -40.29 -12.29 25.43
C LYS A 75 -41.04 -12.21 26.78
N ASN A 76 -40.53 -11.43 27.72
CA ASN A 76 -41.10 -11.32 29.06
C ASN A 76 -41.93 -10.03 29.27
N SER A 77 -42.15 -9.25 28.25
CA SER A 77 -42.80 -7.93 28.32
C SER A 77 -44.17 -7.94 29.04
N LEU A 78 -44.93 -9.04 28.93
CA LEU A 78 -46.26 -9.18 29.53
C LEU A 78 -46.25 -9.64 30.98
N THR A 79 -45.18 -10.33 31.42
CA THR A 79 -45.08 -10.93 32.74
C THR A 79 -44.08 -10.26 33.66
N MET A 80 -43.23 -9.40 33.10
CA MET A 80 -42.16 -8.72 33.82
C MET A 80 -42.69 -7.56 34.66
N PRO A 81 -42.28 -7.43 35.94
CA PRO A 81 -42.62 -6.27 36.75
C PRO A 81 -42.07 -4.97 36.11
N GLU A 82 -42.87 -3.90 36.23
CA GLU A 82 -42.51 -2.62 35.62
C GLU A 82 -41.14 -2.06 36.07
N SER A 83 -40.77 -2.31 37.33
CA SER A 83 -39.45 -1.91 37.88
C SER A 83 -38.29 -2.67 37.18
N GLU A 84 -38.49 -3.97 36.93
CA GLU A 84 -37.49 -4.79 36.22
C GLU A 84 -37.39 -4.40 34.76
N LYS A 85 -38.52 -4.15 34.10
CA LYS A 85 -38.54 -3.66 32.72
C LYS A 85 -37.76 -2.37 32.56
N ARG A 86 -38.01 -1.37 33.41
CA ARG A 86 -37.26 -0.09 33.39
C ARG A 86 -35.78 -0.27 33.70
N SER A 87 -35.40 -1.26 34.51
CA SER A 87 -34.00 -1.58 34.79
C SER A 87 -33.31 -2.12 33.55
N LYS A 88 -33.95 -3.11 32.88
CA LYS A 88 -33.40 -3.69 31.61
C LYS A 88 -33.36 -2.70 30.47
N GLU A 89 -34.32 -1.81 30.35
CA GLU A 89 -34.32 -0.75 29.37
C GLU A 89 -33.15 0.23 29.59
N ARG A 90 -32.84 0.58 30.84
CA ARG A 90 -31.67 1.40 31.15
C ARG A 90 -30.36 0.68 30.83
N GLU A 91 -30.25 -0.59 31.25
CA GLU A 91 -29.10 -1.44 30.95
C GLU A 91 -28.86 -1.55 29.45
N PHE A 92 -29.94 -1.77 28.65
CA PHE A 92 -29.87 -1.79 27.19
C PHE A 92 -29.38 -0.45 26.63
N GLY A 93 -29.91 0.65 27.12
CA GLY A 93 -29.52 1.98 26.68
C GLY A 93 -28.04 2.29 26.98
N GLU A 94 -27.52 1.87 28.13
CA GLU A 94 -26.11 2.03 28.48
C GLU A 94 -25.19 1.15 27.64
N LEU A 95 -25.52 -0.12 27.50
CA LEU A 95 -24.77 -1.08 26.71
C LEU A 95 -24.74 -0.68 25.23
N ASN A 96 -25.88 -0.20 24.69
CA ASN A 96 -25.95 0.26 23.31
C ASN A 96 -25.08 1.51 23.07
N ARG A 97 -25.05 2.46 24.02
CA ARG A 97 -24.14 3.62 23.92
C ARG A 97 -22.68 3.20 23.95
N ASP A 98 -22.31 2.27 24.82
CA ASP A 98 -20.94 1.74 24.91
C ASP A 98 -20.55 1.00 23.62
N PHE A 99 -21.43 0.15 23.10
CA PHE A 99 -21.22 -0.54 21.82
C PHE A 99 -20.99 0.42 20.66
N GLN A 100 -21.86 1.42 20.50
CA GLN A 100 -21.73 2.41 19.43
C GLN A 100 -20.44 3.22 19.55
N ARG A 101 -20.04 3.60 20.77
CA ARG A 101 -18.78 4.30 21.01
C ARG A 101 -17.59 3.42 20.61
N LYS A 102 -17.51 2.19 21.13
CA LYS A 102 -16.43 1.26 20.81
C LYS A 102 -16.38 0.87 19.35
N GLN A 103 -17.53 0.78 18.67
CA GLN A 103 -17.58 0.52 17.24
C GLN A 103 -16.99 1.69 16.42
N ARG A 104 -17.27 2.94 16.82
CA ARG A 104 -16.65 4.11 16.18
C ARG A 104 -15.15 4.13 16.39
N GLU A 105 -14.69 4.01 17.64
CA GLU A 105 -13.27 3.96 18.00
C GLU A 105 -12.54 2.85 17.22
N PHE A 106 -13.14 1.66 17.12
CA PHE A 106 -12.60 0.54 16.35
C PHE A 106 -12.42 0.90 14.85
N LYS A 107 -13.44 1.49 14.23
CA LYS A 107 -13.37 1.89 12.82
C LYS A 107 -12.33 2.98 12.57
N GLU A 108 -12.28 3.96 13.44
CA GLU A 108 -11.33 5.08 13.34
C GLU A 108 -9.89 4.59 13.47
N ASP A 109 -9.60 3.78 14.49
CA ASP A 109 -8.28 3.22 14.72
C ASP A 109 -7.87 2.25 13.62
N LEU A 110 -8.80 1.39 13.13
CA LEU A 110 -8.54 0.47 12.04
C LEU A 110 -8.19 1.22 10.75
N ASN A 111 -8.94 2.28 10.41
CA ASN A 111 -8.66 3.11 9.25
C ASN A 111 -7.32 3.84 9.38
N LEU A 112 -7.03 4.40 10.55
CA LEU A 112 -5.74 5.03 10.82
C LEU A 112 -4.60 4.04 10.61
N ARG A 113 -4.73 2.85 11.19
CA ARG A 113 -3.70 1.81 11.13
C ARG A 113 -3.48 1.28 9.71
N GLN A 114 -4.57 1.13 8.93
CA GLN A 114 -4.50 0.78 7.52
C GLN A 114 -3.75 1.85 6.70
N ASN A 115 -4.05 3.12 6.94
CA ASN A 115 -3.39 4.23 6.26
C ASN A 115 -1.89 4.31 6.61
N GLU A 116 -1.51 4.08 7.87
CA GLU A 116 -0.10 4.04 8.29
C GLU A 116 0.68 2.91 7.61
N GLU A 117 0.13 1.69 7.58
CA GLU A 117 0.78 0.55 6.92
C GLU A 117 0.86 0.77 5.41
N MET A 118 -0.18 1.35 4.80
CA MET A 118 -0.17 1.69 3.38
C MET A 118 0.89 2.74 3.04
N ALA A 119 1.01 3.80 3.84
CA ALA A 119 2.04 4.82 3.68
C ALA A 119 3.44 4.22 3.77
N ALA A 120 3.67 3.32 4.74
CA ALA A 120 4.95 2.62 4.88
C ALA A 120 5.27 1.70 3.68
N ILE A 121 4.26 1.08 3.08
CA ILE A 121 4.41 0.28 1.86
C ILE A 121 4.78 1.18 0.68
N TYR A 122 4.06 2.30 0.48
CA TYR A 122 4.38 3.28 -0.58
C TYR A 122 5.81 3.80 -0.49
N GLU A 123 6.29 4.12 0.70
CA GLU A 123 7.67 4.57 0.91
C GLU A 123 8.69 3.51 0.46
N ARG A 124 8.46 2.24 0.82
CA ARG A 124 9.32 1.12 0.42
C ARG A 124 9.28 0.88 -1.09
N VAL A 125 8.10 0.95 -1.69
CA VAL A 125 7.91 0.82 -3.15
C VAL A 125 8.69 1.92 -3.88
N ASN A 126 8.53 3.18 -3.47
CA ASN A 126 9.23 4.30 -4.07
C ASN A 126 10.76 4.18 -3.92
N LYS A 127 11.23 3.72 -2.75
CA LYS A 127 12.66 3.45 -2.54
C LYS A 127 13.19 2.34 -3.44
N ALA A 128 12.43 1.26 -3.64
CA ALA A 128 12.80 0.17 -4.54
C ALA A 128 12.84 0.63 -6.00
N ILE A 129 11.81 1.39 -6.44
CA ILE A 129 11.77 1.98 -7.79
C ILE A 129 12.98 2.87 -8.02
N LYS A 130 13.27 3.79 -7.08
CA LYS A 130 14.41 4.70 -7.19
C LYS A 130 15.74 3.94 -7.24
N GLY A 131 15.93 2.94 -6.38
CA GLY A 131 17.14 2.13 -6.38
C GLY A 131 17.38 1.38 -7.69
N ILE A 132 16.31 0.82 -8.30
CA ILE A 132 16.41 0.17 -9.61
C ILE A 132 16.66 1.19 -10.72
N ALA A 133 15.98 2.35 -10.67
CA ALA A 133 16.19 3.41 -11.63
C ALA A 133 17.66 3.87 -11.67
N GLU A 134 18.26 4.13 -10.53
CA GLU A 134 19.64 4.57 -10.40
C GLU A 134 20.63 3.46 -10.83
N ALA A 135 20.43 2.23 -10.34
CA ALA A 135 21.31 1.11 -10.65
C ALA A 135 21.35 0.74 -12.13
N GLU A 136 20.22 0.85 -12.81
CA GLU A 136 20.07 0.47 -14.21
C GLU A 136 20.02 1.65 -15.16
N LYS A 137 20.24 2.86 -14.66
CA LYS A 137 20.31 4.10 -15.45
C LYS A 137 19.06 4.36 -16.28
N TYR A 138 17.88 4.26 -15.62
CA TYR A 138 16.64 4.74 -16.22
C TYR A 138 16.55 6.27 -16.11
N ASP A 139 16.19 6.92 -17.20
CA ASP A 139 15.99 8.37 -17.24
C ASP A 139 14.60 8.75 -16.72
N LEU A 140 13.62 7.85 -16.91
CA LEU A 140 12.24 8.06 -16.48
C LEU A 140 11.56 6.72 -16.13
N ILE A 141 10.80 6.70 -15.02
CA ILE A 141 9.88 5.60 -14.69
C ILE A 141 8.48 6.18 -14.52
N LEU A 142 7.54 5.67 -15.32
CA LEU A 142 6.13 6.03 -15.27
C LEU A 142 5.37 5.04 -14.40
N GLN A 143 4.41 5.54 -13.59
CA GLN A 143 3.55 4.71 -12.75
C GLN A 143 2.16 4.49 -13.36
N GLU A 144 1.74 5.37 -14.26
CA GLU A 144 0.45 5.29 -14.94
C GLU A 144 0.65 5.50 -16.43
N ALA A 145 0.06 4.62 -17.23
CA ALA A 145 0.06 4.72 -18.67
C ALA A 145 -1.20 4.06 -19.25
N VAL A 146 -1.77 4.65 -20.29
CA VAL A 146 -2.87 4.02 -21.06
C VAL A 146 -2.39 2.76 -21.77
N TYR A 147 -1.16 2.78 -22.23
CA TYR A 147 -0.46 1.65 -22.83
C TYR A 147 1.03 1.69 -22.50
N ALA A 148 1.56 0.55 -22.11
CA ALA A 148 3.01 0.34 -21.99
C ALA A 148 3.38 -0.97 -22.69
N ASN A 149 4.44 -0.93 -23.47
CA ASN A 149 4.97 -2.15 -24.08
C ASN A 149 5.50 -3.07 -22.96
N PRO A 150 5.21 -4.39 -22.97
CA PRO A 150 5.66 -5.32 -21.91
C PRO A 150 7.16 -5.30 -21.64
N ARG A 151 8.00 -4.96 -22.63
CA ARG A 151 9.45 -4.83 -22.43
C ARG A 151 9.86 -3.68 -21.52
N LEU A 152 8.98 -2.69 -21.31
CA LEU A 152 9.20 -1.54 -20.42
C LEU A 152 8.71 -1.82 -18.99
N ASP A 153 7.94 -2.90 -18.78
CA ASP A 153 7.31 -3.20 -17.51
C ASP A 153 8.32 -3.76 -16.50
N LEU A 154 8.52 -3.00 -15.41
CA LEU A 154 9.41 -3.32 -14.31
C LEU A 154 8.65 -3.86 -13.08
N THR A 155 7.34 -4.05 -13.18
CA THR A 155 6.47 -4.38 -12.05
C THR A 155 6.94 -5.62 -11.30
N ASP A 156 7.19 -6.73 -12.03
CA ASP A 156 7.65 -7.98 -11.41
C ASP A 156 9.04 -7.85 -10.75
N LYS A 157 9.91 -7.03 -11.35
CA LYS A 157 11.23 -6.74 -10.81
C LYS A 157 11.14 -5.98 -9.49
N ILE A 158 10.25 -4.99 -9.42
CA ILE A 158 9.99 -4.22 -8.18
C ILE A 158 9.42 -5.14 -7.09
N ILE A 159 8.41 -5.97 -7.43
CA ILE A 159 7.81 -6.93 -6.48
C ILE A 159 8.87 -7.88 -5.92
N LYS A 160 9.75 -8.40 -6.78
CA LYS A 160 10.86 -9.27 -6.36
C LYS A 160 11.84 -8.54 -5.43
N ALA A 161 12.26 -7.32 -5.80
CA ALA A 161 13.17 -6.51 -4.98
C ALA A 161 12.59 -6.21 -3.59
N LEU A 162 11.27 -5.99 -3.50
CA LEU A 162 10.57 -5.83 -2.23
C LEU A 162 10.56 -7.14 -1.41
N GLY A 163 10.50 -8.29 -2.06
CA GLY A 163 10.59 -9.60 -1.39
C GLY A 163 11.96 -9.87 -0.78
N ASP A 164 13.01 -9.63 -1.54
CA ASP A 164 14.41 -9.92 -1.16
C ASP A 164 14.96 -8.96 -0.11
N GLY A 165 14.51 -7.71 -0.11
CA GLY A 165 14.96 -6.66 0.84
C GLY A 165 14.38 -6.78 2.26
N SER A 166 13.67 -7.86 2.59
CA SER A 166 13.03 -8.08 3.89
C SER A 166 13.75 -9.11 4.78
N LYS A 167 15.04 -9.32 4.53
CA LYS A 167 15.92 -10.07 5.45
C LYS A 167 16.57 -9.15 6.46
#